data_615995b3d1a641621b66cebedd191c73
#
_entry.id   615995b3d1a641621b66cebedd191c73
#
_cell.length_a   1.000
_cell.length_b   1.000
_cell.length_c   1.000
_cell.angle_alpha   90.00
_cell.angle_beta   90.00
_cell.angle_gamma   90.00
#
_symmetry.space_group_name_H-M   'P 1'
#
loop_
_entity.id
_entity.type
_entity.pdbx_description
1 polymer ?
#
loop_
_entity_poly.entity_id
_entity_poly.type
_entity_poly.pdbx_seq_one_letter_code
_entity_poly.pdbx_strand_id
1 'polypeptide(L)'
;MTKDKWLGHGAILATNLIFGLNTPIAKTIVPEWISPYALTFVRMVFATLVFWGIGLLAPKEEVGKRDLWTIFWGALFGLVGAQVSFANALLYTSPVNITIIAAMTPLAVMLIAALILKEPVTFKKAAGVLIGASGALLIIFQSSAINTDSSGNWIGNLLCIVNVITYAIYLVITRPISQRYSAITLMKWMFLFSALISFPPGISDLPEAKVFGTESNPFVILKLSYI
;
A
#
# COMPACT_ATOMS: atom_id res chain seq x y z
N MET A 1 -29.79 9.72 -8.87
CA MET A 1 -28.40 9.19 -8.94
C MET A 1 -28.40 8.08 -9.98
N THR A 2 -27.47 8.10 -10.92
CA THR A 2 -27.35 7.08 -11.97
C THR A 2 -26.80 5.78 -11.38
N LYS A 3 -27.15 4.62 -11.98
CA LYS A 3 -26.69 3.27 -11.57
C LYS A 3 -25.15 3.21 -11.41
N ASP A 4 -24.42 3.92 -12.28
CA ASP A 4 -22.96 3.97 -12.25
C ASP A 4 -22.38 4.66 -10.99
N LYS A 5 -23.10 5.67 -10.46
CA LYS A 5 -22.68 6.33 -9.20
C LYS A 5 -22.84 5.40 -8.00
N TRP A 6 -23.90 4.60 -7.95
CA TRP A 6 -24.10 3.60 -6.89
C TRP A 6 -23.06 2.48 -6.95
N LEU A 7 -22.71 2.02 -8.15
CA LEU A 7 -21.63 1.04 -8.34
C LEU A 7 -20.28 1.61 -7.90
N GLY A 8 -20.00 2.88 -8.22
CA GLY A 8 -18.76 3.56 -7.77
C GLY A 8 -18.68 3.66 -6.24
N HIS A 9 -19.76 4.08 -5.58
CA HIS A 9 -19.79 4.15 -4.11
C HIS A 9 -19.66 2.76 -3.47
N GLY A 10 -20.32 1.75 -4.03
CA GLY A 10 -20.20 0.36 -3.58
C GLY A 10 -18.77 -0.17 -3.72
N ALA A 11 -18.11 0.11 -4.83
CA ALA A 11 -16.72 -0.28 -5.06
C ALA A 11 -15.76 0.38 -4.06
N ILE A 12 -15.94 1.69 -3.79
CA ILE A 12 -15.13 2.41 -2.79
C ILE A 12 -15.35 1.82 -1.40
N LEU A 13 -16.61 1.56 -1.01
CA LEU A 13 -16.91 0.95 0.29
C LEU A 13 -16.27 -0.43 0.43
N ALA A 14 -16.42 -1.28 -0.59
CA ALA A 14 -15.81 -2.62 -0.59
C ALA A 14 -14.29 -2.55 -0.48
N THR A 15 -13.65 -1.65 -1.23
CA THR A 15 -12.19 -1.44 -1.15
C THR A 15 -11.76 -1.04 0.25
N ASN A 16 -12.46 -0.08 0.89
CA ASN A 16 -12.10 0.35 2.24
C ASN A 16 -12.29 -0.76 3.28
N LEU A 17 -13.33 -1.60 3.15
CA LEU A 17 -13.53 -2.76 4.02
C LEU A 17 -12.40 -3.78 3.86
N ILE A 18 -12.03 -4.10 2.61
CA ILE A 18 -10.91 -5.00 2.31
C ILE A 18 -9.60 -4.44 2.92
N PHE A 19 -9.29 -3.17 2.70
CA PHE A 19 -8.10 -2.55 3.28
C PHE A 19 -8.13 -2.52 4.82
N GLY A 20 -9.29 -2.24 5.42
CA GLY A 20 -9.44 -2.23 6.87
C GLY A 20 -9.16 -3.59 7.51
N LEU A 21 -9.58 -4.67 6.88
CA LEU A 21 -9.33 -6.04 7.35
C LEU A 21 -7.91 -6.54 7.03
N ASN A 22 -7.26 -5.98 5.99
CA ASN A 22 -5.93 -6.41 5.57
C ASN A 22 -4.89 -6.28 6.69
N THR A 23 -4.85 -5.15 7.38
CA THR A 23 -3.84 -4.87 8.42
C THR A 23 -3.89 -5.85 9.60
N PRO A 24 -5.05 -6.08 10.26
CA PRO A 24 -5.12 -7.05 11.36
C PRO A 24 -4.86 -8.48 10.89
N ILE A 25 -5.31 -8.88 9.70
CA ILE A 25 -5.05 -10.22 9.16
C ILE A 25 -3.56 -10.39 8.85
N ALA A 26 -2.92 -9.42 8.20
CA ALA A 26 -1.48 -9.45 7.92
C ALA A 26 -0.66 -9.60 9.20
N LYS A 27 -1.02 -8.90 10.28
CA LYS A 27 -0.37 -8.99 11.58
C LYS A 27 -0.39 -10.41 12.17
N THR A 28 -1.41 -11.23 11.86
CA THR A 28 -1.50 -12.63 12.34
C THR A 28 -0.62 -13.60 11.54
N ILE A 29 -0.08 -13.18 10.41
CA ILE A 29 0.72 -14.04 9.52
C ILE A 29 2.19 -13.64 9.58
N VAL A 30 2.47 -12.35 9.66
CA VAL A 30 3.83 -11.79 9.71
C VAL A 30 4.26 -11.59 11.16
N PRO A 31 5.47 -12.03 11.58
CA PRO A 31 6.50 -12.75 10.80
C PRO A 31 6.41 -14.27 10.91
N GLU A 32 5.48 -14.80 11.71
CA GLU A 32 5.49 -16.20 12.15
C GLU A 32 5.43 -17.21 10.99
N TRP A 33 4.63 -16.90 9.96
CA TRP A 33 4.37 -17.79 8.83
C TRP A 33 5.10 -17.38 7.55
N ILE A 34 5.35 -16.08 7.39
CA ILE A 34 6.02 -15.54 6.21
C ILE A 34 6.73 -14.23 6.56
N SER A 35 7.92 -14.01 6.01
CA SER A 35 8.65 -12.75 6.19
C SER A 35 7.96 -11.59 5.44
N PRO A 36 8.20 -10.32 5.87
CA PRO A 36 7.72 -9.14 5.16
C PRO A 36 8.11 -9.09 3.68
N TYR A 37 9.32 -9.54 3.34
CA TYR A 37 9.84 -9.51 1.98
C TYR A 37 9.22 -10.61 1.12
N ALA A 38 9.13 -11.84 1.65
CA ALA A 38 8.49 -12.96 0.95
C ALA A 38 6.99 -12.69 0.73
N LEU A 39 6.28 -12.12 1.71
CA LEU A 39 4.89 -11.71 1.57
C LEU A 39 4.73 -10.68 0.45
N THR A 40 5.56 -9.65 0.44
CA THR A 40 5.50 -8.60 -0.59
C THR A 40 5.75 -9.20 -1.97
N PHE A 41 6.76 -10.05 -2.12
CA PHE A 41 7.08 -10.71 -3.38
C PHE A 41 5.94 -11.57 -3.91
N VAL A 42 5.39 -12.47 -3.07
CA VAL A 42 4.27 -13.34 -3.45
C VAL A 42 3.06 -12.53 -3.93
N ARG A 43 2.72 -11.45 -3.22
CA ARG A 43 1.62 -10.54 -3.62
C ARG A 43 1.90 -9.88 -4.96
N MET A 44 3.12 -9.40 -5.20
CA MET A 44 3.47 -8.74 -6.46
C MET A 44 3.45 -9.72 -7.64
N VAL A 45 3.95 -10.95 -7.46
CA VAL A 45 3.89 -12.00 -8.49
C VAL A 45 2.45 -12.38 -8.81
N PHE A 46 1.63 -12.65 -7.79
CA PHE A 46 0.22 -13.00 -8.00
C PHE A 46 -0.53 -11.88 -8.72
N ALA A 47 -0.39 -10.64 -8.27
CA ALA A 47 -1.01 -9.49 -8.91
C ALA A 47 -0.51 -9.32 -10.35
N THR A 48 0.78 -9.56 -10.63
CA THR A 48 1.32 -9.54 -11.99
C THR A 48 0.59 -10.54 -12.87
N LEU A 49 0.47 -11.79 -12.44
CA LEU A 49 -0.22 -12.83 -13.21
C LEU A 49 -1.68 -12.46 -13.50
N VAL A 50 -2.40 -11.98 -12.50
CA VAL A 50 -3.79 -11.56 -12.63
C VAL A 50 -3.93 -10.39 -13.61
N PHE A 51 -3.16 -9.30 -13.43
CA PHE A 51 -3.29 -8.12 -14.29
C PHE A 51 -2.77 -8.33 -15.71
N TRP A 52 -1.77 -9.18 -15.93
CA TRP A 52 -1.38 -9.60 -17.27
C TRP A 52 -2.42 -10.49 -17.91
N GLY A 53 -3.05 -11.41 -17.16
CA GLY A 53 -4.16 -12.23 -17.65
C GLY A 53 -5.37 -11.38 -18.07
N ILE A 54 -5.79 -10.41 -17.23
CA ILE A 54 -6.85 -9.47 -17.57
C ILE A 54 -6.43 -8.58 -18.76
N GLY A 55 -5.16 -8.18 -18.80
CA GLY A 55 -4.59 -7.37 -19.89
C GLY A 55 -4.62 -8.03 -21.26
N LEU A 56 -4.71 -9.37 -21.34
CA LEU A 56 -4.91 -10.07 -22.62
C LEU A 56 -6.30 -9.82 -23.22
N LEU A 57 -7.29 -9.54 -22.36
CA LEU A 57 -8.68 -9.27 -22.75
C LEU A 57 -8.96 -7.77 -22.92
N ALA A 58 -8.07 -6.91 -22.44
CA ALA A 58 -8.21 -5.46 -22.54
C ALA A 58 -7.64 -4.92 -23.88
N PRO A 59 -8.12 -3.75 -24.35
CA PRO A 59 -7.53 -3.07 -25.49
C PRO A 59 -6.02 -2.85 -25.31
N LYS A 60 -5.25 -3.13 -26.35
CA LYS A 60 -3.79 -2.94 -26.30
C LYS A 60 -3.47 -1.44 -26.32
N GLU A 61 -2.78 -0.98 -25.30
CA GLU A 61 -2.24 0.37 -25.20
C GLU A 61 -0.72 0.31 -25.26
N GLU A 62 -0.12 1.07 -26.15
CA GLU A 62 1.33 1.20 -26.26
C GLU A 62 1.82 2.24 -25.26
N VAL A 63 2.66 1.81 -24.32
CA VAL A 63 3.22 2.69 -23.31
C VAL A 63 4.59 3.18 -23.77
N GLY A 64 4.74 4.50 -23.86
CA GLY A 64 6.00 5.12 -24.26
C GLY A 64 7.13 4.85 -23.23
N LYS A 65 8.38 4.78 -23.72
CA LYS A 65 9.56 4.49 -22.85
C LYS A 65 9.70 5.45 -21.66
N ARG A 66 9.37 6.72 -21.86
CA ARG A 66 9.41 7.74 -20.79
C ARG A 66 8.36 7.48 -19.72
N ASP A 67 7.17 7.07 -20.14
CA ASP A 67 6.07 6.76 -19.23
C ASP A 67 6.34 5.44 -18.48
N LEU A 68 6.97 4.44 -19.14
CA LEU A 68 7.46 3.22 -18.46
C LEU A 68 8.46 3.54 -17.34
N TRP A 69 9.36 4.51 -17.56
CA TRP A 69 10.29 4.94 -16.52
C TRP A 69 9.58 5.57 -15.32
N THR A 70 8.53 6.36 -15.55
CA THR A 70 7.72 6.92 -14.47
C THR A 70 6.90 5.83 -13.76
N ILE A 71 6.39 4.84 -14.51
CA ILE A 71 5.70 3.67 -13.94
C ILE A 71 6.66 2.85 -13.06
N PHE A 72 7.93 2.69 -13.50
CA PHE A 72 8.95 2.01 -12.69
C PHE A 72 9.18 2.71 -11.34
N TRP A 73 9.35 4.03 -11.33
CA TRP A 73 9.47 4.78 -10.07
C TRP A 73 8.18 4.70 -9.23
N GLY A 74 7.02 4.73 -9.89
CA GLY A 74 5.73 4.50 -9.22
C GLY A 74 5.67 3.12 -8.55
N ALA A 75 6.15 2.08 -9.22
CA ALA A 75 6.24 0.72 -8.70
C ALA A 75 7.20 0.63 -7.51
N LEU A 76 8.39 1.24 -7.64
CA LEU A 76 9.40 1.24 -6.60
C LEU A 76 8.90 1.91 -5.31
N PHE A 77 8.31 3.11 -5.41
CA PHE A 77 7.84 3.84 -4.23
C PHE A 77 6.49 3.30 -3.73
N GLY A 78 5.51 3.11 -4.63
CA GLY A 78 4.13 2.79 -4.25
C GLY A 78 3.91 1.34 -3.86
N LEU A 79 4.43 0.41 -4.65
CA LEU A 79 4.15 -1.01 -4.44
C LEU A 79 5.26 -1.71 -3.65
N VAL A 80 6.53 -1.45 -3.94
CA VAL A 80 7.61 -2.09 -3.18
C VAL A 80 7.92 -1.32 -1.91
N GLY A 81 8.28 -0.04 -2.02
CA GLY A 81 8.70 0.77 -0.87
C GLY A 81 7.60 0.89 0.18
N ALA A 82 6.38 1.20 -0.23
CA ALA A 82 5.26 1.29 0.70
C ALA A 82 4.90 -0.06 1.31
N GLN A 83 4.83 -1.15 0.52
CA GLN A 83 4.44 -2.45 1.03
C GLN A 83 5.50 -3.06 1.95
N VAL A 84 6.78 -2.95 1.60
CA VAL A 84 7.88 -3.43 2.45
C VAL A 84 7.91 -2.64 3.76
N SER A 85 7.77 -1.31 3.71
CA SER A 85 7.71 -0.49 4.92
C SER A 85 6.51 -0.85 5.80
N PHE A 86 5.33 -1.05 5.20
CA PHE A 86 4.12 -1.49 5.90
C PHE A 86 4.32 -2.86 6.56
N ALA A 87 4.79 -3.85 5.81
CA ALA A 87 4.96 -5.22 6.32
C ALA A 87 6.01 -5.29 7.43
N ASN A 88 7.10 -4.51 7.32
CA ASN A 88 8.08 -4.40 8.41
C ASN A 88 7.53 -3.62 9.61
N ALA A 89 6.70 -2.59 9.41
CA ALA A 89 6.06 -1.88 10.52
C ALA A 89 5.20 -2.81 11.37
N LEU A 90 4.57 -3.83 10.78
CA LEU A 90 3.80 -4.85 11.51
C LEU A 90 4.65 -5.61 12.54
N LEU A 91 5.98 -5.69 12.37
CA LEU A 91 6.87 -6.33 13.35
C LEU A 91 6.99 -5.52 14.63
N TYR A 92 6.98 -4.19 14.53
CA TYR A 92 7.41 -3.28 15.59
C TYR A 92 6.28 -2.44 16.17
N THR A 93 5.09 -2.38 15.54
CA THR A 93 3.99 -1.55 16.03
C THR A 93 2.63 -2.24 15.89
N SER A 94 1.60 -1.65 16.50
CA SER A 94 0.24 -2.19 16.46
C SER A 94 -0.50 -1.81 15.17
N PRO A 95 -1.48 -2.61 14.71
CA PRO A 95 -2.35 -2.24 13.59
C PRO A 95 -3.06 -0.90 13.78
N VAL A 96 -3.38 -0.54 15.02
CA VAL A 96 -4.00 0.74 15.36
C VAL A 96 -3.08 1.90 15.03
N ASN A 97 -1.81 1.85 15.49
CA ASN A 97 -0.82 2.88 15.19
C ASN A 97 -0.55 3.02 13.69
N ILE A 98 -0.44 1.90 12.98
CA ILE A 98 -0.28 1.90 11.51
C ILE A 98 -1.43 2.67 10.86
N THR A 99 -2.67 2.36 11.23
CA THR A 99 -3.87 2.97 10.65
C THR A 99 -3.94 4.47 10.94
N ILE A 100 -3.57 4.86 12.15
CA ILE A 100 -3.59 6.27 12.57
C ILE A 100 -2.54 7.08 11.78
N ILE A 101 -1.31 6.56 11.66
CA ILE A 101 -0.26 7.24 10.88
C ILE A 101 -0.64 7.26 9.39
N ALA A 102 -1.24 6.19 8.87
CA ALA A 102 -1.74 6.14 7.49
C ALA A 102 -2.83 7.20 7.21
N ALA A 103 -3.61 7.63 8.21
CA ALA A 103 -4.56 8.72 8.07
C ALA A 103 -3.91 10.07 7.73
N MET A 104 -2.58 10.20 7.93
CA MET A 104 -1.81 11.39 7.52
C MET A 104 -1.46 11.38 6.01
N THR A 105 -1.78 10.32 5.27
CA THR A 105 -1.49 10.22 3.83
C THR A 105 -1.99 11.43 3.01
N PRO A 106 -3.20 11.98 3.20
CA PRO A 106 -3.64 13.14 2.45
C PRO A 106 -2.76 14.38 2.67
N LEU A 107 -2.21 14.54 3.89
CA LEU A 107 -1.26 15.61 4.20
C LEU A 107 0.04 15.43 3.41
N ALA A 108 0.60 14.23 3.45
CA ALA A 108 1.82 13.91 2.71
C ALA A 108 1.63 14.09 1.20
N VAL A 109 0.51 13.63 0.64
CA VAL A 109 0.18 13.81 -0.79
C VAL A 109 0.08 15.28 -1.15
N MET A 110 -0.58 16.10 -0.33
CA MET A 110 -0.69 17.55 -0.55
C MET A 110 0.68 18.23 -0.57
N LEU A 111 1.54 17.93 0.40
CA LEU A 111 2.88 18.50 0.50
C LEU A 111 3.76 18.07 -0.67
N ILE A 112 3.75 16.79 -1.02
CA ILE A 112 4.56 16.25 -2.13
C ILE A 112 4.04 16.76 -3.49
N ALA A 113 2.72 16.89 -3.68
CA ALA A 113 2.14 17.49 -4.87
C ALA A 113 2.53 18.97 -5.02
N ALA A 114 2.54 19.72 -3.93
CA ALA A 114 3.02 21.11 -3.94
C ALA A 114 4.49 21.21 -4.35
N LEU A 115 5.34 20.29 -3.88
CA LEU A 115 6.78 20.27 -4.20
C LEU A 115 7.07 19.79 -5.63
N ILE A 116 6.46 18.67 -6.04
CA ILE A 116 6.78 18.02 -7.33
C ILE A 116 5.98 18.62 -8.49
N LEU A 117 4.67 18.82 -8.31
CA LEU A 117 3.77 19.32 -9.35
C LEU A 117 3.60 20.83 -9.30
N LYS A 118 4.20 21.50 -8.29
CA LYS A 118 4.08 22.95 -8.03
C LYS A 118 2.61 23.37 -7.92
N GLU A 119 1.75 22.52 -7.40
CA GLU A 119 0.35 22.83 -7.18
C GLU A 119 0.19 23.84 -6.05
N PRO A 120 -0.67 24.87 -6.20
CA PRO A 120 -0.89 25.83 -5.15
C PRO A 120 -1.63 25.17 -3.97
N VAL A 121 -1.04 25.31 -2.77
CA VAL A 121 -1.70 24.90 -1.52
C VAL A 121 -2.69 25.99 -1.13
N THR A 122 -3.97 25.76 -1.41
CA THR A 122 -5.00 26.73 -0.97
C THR A 122 -5.24 26.60 0.52
N PHE A 123 -5.56 27.73 1.17
CA PHE A 123 -5.86 27.78 2.60
C PHE A 123 -6.94 26.76 3.03
N LYS A 124 -7.97 26.55 2.19
CA LYS A 124 -9.04 25.57 2.45
C LYS A 124 -8.51 24.14 2.48
N LYS A 125 -7.60 23.78 1.55
CA LYS A 125 -6.94 22.45 1.51
C LYS A 125 -6.06 22.27 2.76
N ALA A 126 -5.24 23.27 3.09
CA ALA A 126 -4.35 23.23 4.25
C ALA A 126 -5.15 23.10 5.55
N ALA A 127 -6.19 23.92 5.75
CA ALA A 127 -7.04 23.86 6.94
C ALA A 127 -7.73 22.48 7.08
N GLY A 128 -8.31 21.94 6.00
CA GLY A 128 -8.95 20.61 6.02
C GLY A 128 -7.98 19.49 6.41
N VAL A 129 -6.76 19.54 5.87
CA VAL A 129 -5.72 18.55 6.20
C VAL A 129 -5.23 18.70 7.63
N LEU A 130 -5.03 19.94 8.12
CA LEU A 130 -4.62 20.19 9.51
C LEU A 130 -5.69 19.70 10.51
N ILE A 131 -6.96 19.95 10.23
CA ILE A 131 -8.07 19.45 11.06
C ILE A 131 -8.09 17.92 11.06
N GLY A 132 -7.94 17.28 9.90
CA GLY A 132 -7.87 15.82 9.81
C GLY A 132 -6.66 15.23 10.53
N ALA A 133 -5.48 15.84 10.38
CA ALA A 133 -4.26 15.42 11.06
C ALA A 133 -4.36 15.60 12.59
N SER A 134 -4.94 16.71 13.06
CA SER A 134 -5.15 16.92 14.51
C SER A 134 -6.11 15.91 15.10
N GLY A 135 -7.18 15.52 14.39
CA GLY A 135 -8.07 14.44 14.80
C GLY A 135 -7.34 13.09 14.92
N ALA A 136 -6.49 12.73 13.94
CA ALA A 136 -5.67 11.53 13.98
C ALA A 136 -4.69 11.56 15.17
N LEU A 137 -4.01 12.69 15.40
CA LEU A 137 -3.10 12.86 16.55
C LEU A 137 -3.83 12.71 17.90
N LEU A 138 -5.03 13.27 18.05
CA LEU A 138 -5.83 13.09 19.27
C LEU A 138 -6.14 11.62 19.55
N ILE A 139 -6.48 10.85 18.52
CA ILE A 139 -6.71 9.40 18.65
C ILE A 139 -5.42 8.68 19.08
N ILE A 140 -4.26 9.06 18.52
CA ILE A 140 -2.95 8.50 18.92
C ILE A 140 -2.69 8.74 20.41
N PHE A 141 -2.81 9.99 20.85
CA PHE A 141 -2.58 10.34 22.25
C PHE A 141 -3.53 9.59 23.19
N GLN A 142 -4.79 9.48 22.82
CA GLN A 142 -5.78 8.78 23.63
C GLN A 142 -5.54 7.26 23.67
N SER A 143 -5.18 6.63 22.56
CA SER A 143 -4.87 5.21 22.51
C SER A 143 -3.58 4.85 23.25
N SER A 144 -2.58 5.72 23.24
CA SER A 144 -1.33 5.56 23.99
C SER A 144 -1.52 5.70 25.50
N ALA A 145 -2.50 6.50 25.94
CA ALA A 145 -2.84 6.66 27.34
C ALA A 145 -3.59 5.43 27.93
N ILE A 146 -4.26 4.65 27.08
CA ILE A 146 -5.05 3.48 27.51
C ILE A 146 -4.20 2.20 27.48
N ASN A 147 -3.21 2.10 26.60
CA ASN A 147 -2.37 0.92 26.41
C ASN A 147 -0.92 1.19 26.82
N THR A 148 -0.61 1.04 28.09
CA THR A 148 0.75 1.20 28.64
C THR A 148 1.75 0.13 28.14
N ASP A 149 1.28 -0.98 27.59
CA ASP A 149 2.10 -2.08 27.08
C ASP A 149 2.45 -2.02 25.58
N SER A 150 1.92 -1.06 24.85
CA SER A 150 2.19 -0.89 23.42
C SER A 150 2.74 0.50 23.08
N SER A 151 3.79 0.93 23.79
CA SER A 151 4.68 1.98 23.30
C SER A 151 5.27 1.47 21.98
N GLY A 152 4.60 1.80 20.87
CA GLY A 152 5.05 1.40 19.54
C GLY A 152 6.52 1.76 19.41
N ASN A 153 7.34 0.76 19.12
CA ASN A 153 8.76 0.96 18.94
C ASN A 153 8.92 2.13 17.92
N TRP A 154 9.78 3.09 18.24
CA TRP A 154 10.06 4.24 17.36
C TRP A 154 10.39 3.79 15.91
N ILE A 155 11.01 2.60 15.76
CA ILE A 155 11.28 1.99 14.45
C ILE A 155 9.99 1.70 13.70
N GLY A 156 8.98 1.12 14.35
CA GLY A 156 7.68 0.84 13.73
C GLY A 156 6.98 2.11 13.27
N ASN A 157 7.00 3.17 14.09
CA ASN A 157 6.42 4.45 13.74
C ASN A 157 7.18 5.13 12.59
N LEU A 158 8.51 5.04 12.57
CA LEU A 158 9.33 5.54 11.45
C LEU A 158 9.00 4.81 10.15
N LEU A 159 8.85 3.49 10.19
CA LEU A 159 8.46 2.68 9.03
C LEU A 159 7.06 3.06 8.52
N CYS A 160 6.11 3.38 9.40
CA CYS A 160 4.81 3.91 9.01
C CYS A 160 4.92 5.27 8.30
N ILE A 161 5.80 6.16 8.78
CA ILE A 161 6.04 7.45 8.14
C ILE A 161 6.68 7.25 6.76
N VAL A 162 7.66 6.35 6.64
CA VAL A 162 8.28 6.00 5.35
C VAL A 162 7.23 5.43 4.39
N ASN A 163 6.34 4.55 4.87
CA ASN A 163 5.21 4.03 4.09
C ASN A 163 4.33 5.16 3.55
N VAL A 164 3.92 6.10 4.40
CA VAL A 164 3.07 7.25 4.00
C VAL A 164 3.76 8.13 2.96
N ILE A 165 5.06 8.43 3.16
CA ILE A 165 5.83 9.28 2.23
C ILE A 165 6.00 8.57 0.88
N THR A 166 6.43 7.32 0.87
CA THR A 166 6.66 6.56 -0.37
C THR A 166 5.36 6.38 -1.15
N TYR A 167 4.27 6.08 -0.46
CA TYR A 167 2.94 5.98 -1.08
C TYR A 167 2.46 7.32 -1.64
N ALA A 168 2.71 8.42 -0.93
CA ALA A 168 2.35 9.76 -1.40
C ALA A 168 3.18 10.18 -2.63
N ILE A 169 4.49 9.87 -2.67
CA ILE A 169 5.33 10.08 -3.86
C ILE A 169 4.74 9.33 -5.06
N TYR A 170 4.41 8.05 -4.88
CA TYR A 170 3.78 7.24 -5.92
C TYR A 170 2.51 7.90 -6.48
N LEU A 171 1.58 8.29 -5.61
CA LEU A 171 0.32 8.90 -6.04
C LEU A 171 0.55 10.18 -6.86
N VAL A 172 1.54 10.99 -6.46
CA VAL A 172 1.83 12.26 -7.12
C VAL A 172 2.53 12.05 -8.46
N ILE A 173 3.54 11.18 -8.54
CA ILE A 173 4.29 10.98 -9.79
C ILE A 173 3.49 10.20 -10.84
N THR A 174 2.58 9.31 -10.43
CA THR A 174 1.75 8.54 -11.35
C THR A 174 0.49 9.27 -11.80
N ARG A 175 0.10 10.35 -11.14
CA ARG A 175 -1.12 11.10 -11.44
C ARG A 175 -1.23 11.55 -12.92
N PRO A 176 -0.19 12.13 -13.55
CA PRO A 176 -0.28 12.51 -14.96
C PRO A 176 -0.45 11.32 -15.91
N ILE A 177 0.09 10.16 -15.54
CA ILE A 177 0.06 8.95 -16.36
C ILE A 177 -1.28 8.24 -16.21
N SER A 178 -1.87 8.24 -15.02
CA SER A 178 -3.19 7.64 -14.75
C SER A 178 -4.33 8.32 -15.52
N GLN A 179 -4.08 9.50 -16.09
CA GLN A 179 -5.03 10.19 -16.97
C GLN A 179 -4.86 9.82 -18.45
N ARG A 180 -3.74 9.17 -18.82
CA ARG A 180 -3.43 8.81 -20.22
C ARG A 180 -3.69 7.35 -20.52
N TYR A 181 -3.48 6.49 -19.54
CA TYR A 181 -3.59 5.03 -19.70
C TYR A 181 -4.69 4.46 -18.82
N SER A 182 -5.26 3.35 -19.27
CA SER A 182 -6.23 2.61 -18.47
C SER A 182 -5.60 2.07 -17.18
N ALA A 183 -6.41 1.89 -16.15
CA ALA A 183 -5.96 1.32 -14.88
C ALA A 183 -5.32 -0.08 -15.07
N ILE A 184 -5.85 -0.88 -16.00
CA ILE A 184 -5.33 -2.22 -16.31
C ILE A 184 -3.92 -2.12 -16.87
N THR A 185 -3.69 -1.23 -17.83
CA THR A 185 -2.37 -1.01 -18.44
C THR A 185 -1.35 -0.50 -17.42
N LEU A 186 -1.74 0.43 -16.55
CA LEU A 186 -0.89 0.92 -15.47
C LEU A 186 -0.54 -0.19 -14.48
N MET A 187 -1.54 -0.90 -13.96
CA MET A 187 -1.32 -1.91 -12.92
C MET A 187 -0.50 -3.09 -13.43
N LYS A 188 -0.72 -3.58 -14.67
CA LYS A 188 0.09 -4.67 -15.21
C LYS A 188 1.59 -4.35 -15.24
N TRP A 189 1.98 -3.14 -15.67
CA TRP A 189 3.37 -2.73 -15.69
C TRP A 189 3.92 -2.43 -14.29
N MET A 190 3.11 -1.79 -13.42
CA MET A 190 3.52 -1.53 -12.05
C MET A 190 3.77 -2.81 -11.27
N PHE A 191 2.87 -3.80 -11.35
CA PHE A 191 3.06 -5.07 -10.67
C PHE A 191 4.23 -5.87 -11.24
N LEU A 192 4.44 -5.84 -12.56
CA LEU A 192 5.60 -6.48 -13.18
C LEU A 192 6.92 -5.90 -12.64
N PHE A 193 7.07 -4.58 -12.66
CA PHE A 193 8.27 -3.93 -12.11
C PHE A 193 8.42 -4.22 -10.61
N SER A 194 7.32 -4.20 -9.87
CA SER A 194 7.35 -4.51 -8.43
C SER A 194 7.75 -5.95 -8.16
N ALA A 195 7.28 -6.91 -8.94
CA ALA A 195 7.69 -8.32 -8.84
C ALA A 195 9.18 -8.47 -9.13
N LEU A 196 9.71 -7.80 -10.17
CA LEU A 196 11.13 -7.82 -10.49
C LEU A 196 12.00 -7.20 -9.40
N ILE A 197 11.57 -6.06 -8.83
CA ILE A 197 12.31 -5.37 -7.77
C ILE A 197 12.29 -6.18 -6.46
N SER A 198 11.14 -6.76 -6.11
CA SER A 198 10.98 -7.53 -4.88
C SER A 198 11.51 -8.97 -4.99
N PHE A 199 11.88 -9.43 -6.19
CA PHE A 199 12.37 -10.78 -6.45
C PHE A 199 13.62 -11.13 -5.62
N PRO A 200 14.72 -10.32 -5.61
CA PRO A 200 15.93 -10.71 -4.89
C PRO A 200 15.70 -10.93 -3.38
N PRO A 201 15.11 -9.97 -2.62
CA PRO A 201 14.88 -10.17 -1.20
C PRO A 201 13.74 -11.18 -0.91
N GLY A 202 12.74 -11.26 -1.80
CA GLY A 202 11.60 -12.15 -1.59
C GLY A 202 11.95 -13.62 -1.82
N ILE A 203 12.75 -13.92 -2.85
CA ILE A 203 13.14 -15.30 -3.17
C ILE A 203 14.09 -15.87 -2.11
N SER A 204 14.95 -15.04 -1.49
CA SER A 204 15.85 -15.50 -0.43
C SER A 204 15.10 -15.94 0.82
N ASP A 205 13.99 -15.26 1.14
CA ASP A 205 13.21 -15.53 2.35
C ASP A 205 12.11 -16.58 2.13
N LEU A 206 11.78 -16.88 0.87
CA LEU A 206 10.68 -17.79 0.53
C LEU A 206 10.89 -19.23 1.04
N PRO A 207 12.10 -19.82 1.03
CA PRO A 207 12.32 -21.16 1.56
C PRO A 207 12.07 -21.28 3.07
N GLU A 208 12.20 -20.19 3.81
CA GLU A 208 11.95 -20.13 5.26
C GLU A 208 10.48 -19.91 5.61
N ALA A 209 9.63 -19.67 4.60
CA ALA A 209 8.21 -19.40 4.81
C ALA A 209 7.44 -20.67 5.18
N LYS A 210 7.05 -20.79 6.44
CA LYS A 210 6.30 -21.94 6.98
C LYS A 210 4.94 -22.13 6.30
N VAL A 211 4.39 -21.08 5.72
CA VAL A 211 3.09 -21.12 5.03
C VAL A 211 3.06 -22.10 3.84
N PHE A 212 4.20 -22.35 3.21
CA PHE A 212 4.35 -23.31 2.10
C PHE A 212 4.94 -24.66 2.53
N GLY A 213 5.28 -24.82 3.81
CA GLY A 213 5.85 -26.03 4.36
C GLY A 213 4.80 -27.07 4.80
N THR A 214 5.29 -28.20 5.31
CA THR A 214 4.46 -29.29 5.85
C THR A 214 3.65 -28.91 7.08
N GLU A 215 4.00 -27.84 7.76
CA GLU A 215 3.29 -27.29 8.92
C GLU A 215 2.14 -26.34 8.53
N SER A 216 1.89 -26.14 7.22
CA SER A 216 0.89 -25.19 6.75
C SER A 216 -0.52 -25.57 7.21
N ASN A 217 -1.18 -24.62 7.82
CA ASN A 217 -2.59 -24.74 8.22
C ASN A 217 -3.49 -24.17 7.12
N PRO A 218 -4.55 -24.87 6.66
CA PRO A 218 -5.51 -24.33 5.67
C PRO A 218 -6.03 -22.92 6.02
N PHE A 219 -6.15 -22.62 7.30
CA PHE A 219 -6.60 -21.30 7.78
C PHE A 219 -5.56 -20.19 7.48
N VAL A 220 -4.27 -20.52 7.53
CA VAL A 220 -3.20 -19.56 7.19
C VAL A 220 -3.14 -19.32 5.69
N ILE A 221 -3.31 -20.38 4.89
CA ILE A 221 -3.40 -20.26 3.43
C ILE A 221 -4.59 -19.40 3.03
N LEU A 222 -5.75 -19.58 3.67
CA LEU A 222 -6.94 -18.75 3.43
C LEU A 222 -6.67 -17.26 3.77
N LYS A 223 -5.99 -16.99 4.89
CA LYS A 223 -5.60 -15.63 5.26
C LYS A 223 -4.61 -15.03 4.24
N LEU A 224 -3.64 -15.83 3.77
CA LEU A 224 -2.68 -15.40 2.76
C LEU A 224 -3.37 -15.08 1.43
N SER A 225 -4.35 -15.87 1.01
CA SER A 225 -5.10 -15.63 -0.22
C SER A 225 -6.00 -14.40 -0.16
N TYR A 226 -6.36 -13.95 1.06
CA TYR A 226 -7.11 -12.72 1.28
C TYR A 226 -6.20 -11.47 1.19
N ILE A 227 -4.97 -11.55 1.66
CA ILE A 227 -4.00 -10.45 1.72
C ILE A 227 -3.40 -10.18 0.34
#